data_723c25d9f1d425469c2829aaf9cb89ef
#
_entry.id   723c25d9f1d425469c2829aaf9cb89ef
#
_cell.length_a   1.000
_cell.length_b   1.000
_cell.length_c   1.000
_cell.angle_alpha   90.00
_cell.angle_beta   90.00
_cell.angle_gamma   90.00
#
_symmetry.space_group_name_H-M   'P 1'
#
loop_
_entity.id
_entity.type
_entity.pdbx_description
1 polymer ?
#
loop_
_entity_poly.entity_id
_entity_poly.type
_entity_poly.pdbx_seq_one_letter_code
_entity_poly.pdbx_strand_id
1 'polypeptide(L)'
;MKATSEAIESPKVRGSLGATVTRLVLGFTTLAVWIDNISKDFYDGENFPGFFDFQFRSPESEGGGNGSTLTFVQDILDATILQAPEFFGWILTFVELGIALSLIFGIFTRAGSIAAIGFFIGLFLVYFGGEEWIWTYVLLLGAAVAIFLDWGGRLLGVDQFIAKVKGESPFGLIW
;
A
#
# COMPACT_ATOMS: atom_id res chain seq x y z
N MET A 1 8.24 -49.39 28.84
CA MET A 1 7.90 -47.95 28.79
C MET A 1 8.77 -47.32 27.75
N LYS A 2 8.21 -47.04 26.56
CA LYS A 2 8.89 -46.26 25.51
C LYS A 2 8.46 -44.80 25.72
N ALA A 3 9.37 -43.98 26.16
CA ALA A 3 9.21 -42.53 26.16
C ALA A 3 9.23 -42.09 24.70
N THR A 4 8.09 -41.76 24.15
CA THR A 4 7.96 -41.02 22.90
C THR A 4 8.51 -39.62 23.12
N SER A 5 9.73 -39.40 22.61
CA SER A 5 10.29 -38.06 22.47
C SER A 5 9.40 -37.31 21.45
N GLU A 6 8.41 -36.58 21.94
CA GLU A 6 7.80 -35.51 21.16
C GLU A 6 8.88 -34.47 20.90
N ALA A 7 9.45 -34.50 19.73
CA ALA A 7 10.29 -33.42 19.24
C ALA A 7 9.40 -32.17 19.22
N ILE A 8 9.66 -31.25 20.14
CA ILE A 8 9.09 -29.92 20.14
C ILE A 8 9.53 -29.30 18.81
N GLU A 9 8.67 -29.36 17.81
CA GLU A 9 8.89 -28.66 16.53
C GLU A 9 9.05 -27.17 16.86
N SER A 10 10.27 -26.66 16.71
CA SER A 10 10.54 -25.25 16.87
C SER A 10 9.58 -24.50 15.93
N PRO A 11 8.87 -23.46 16.41
CA PRO A 11 7.94 -22.71 15.56
C PRO A 11 8.68 -22.25 14.31
N LYS A 12 8.24 -22.71 13.13
CA LYS A 12 8.79 -22.27 11.84
C LYS A 12 8.80 -20.74 11.83
N VAL A 13 9.99 -20.15 11.78
CA VAL A 13 10.13 -18.70 11.59
C VAL A 13 9.50 -18.41 10.22
N ARG A 14 8.29 -17.87 10.23
CA ARG A 14 7.63 -17.41 9.02
C ARG A 14 8.24 -16.05 8.68
N GLY A 15 8.55 -15.84 7.41
CA GLY A 15 9.18 -14.63 6.88
C GLY A 15 10.59 -14.89 6.38
N SER A 16 10.90 -14.32 5.23
CA SER A 16 12.21 -14.43 4.58
C SER A 16 12.95 -13.10 4.58
N LEU A 17 14.27 -13.16 4.39
CA LEU A 17 15.08 -11.96 4.20
C LEU A 17 14.64 -11.19 2.94
N GLY A 18 14.26 -11.91 1.87
CA GLY A 18 13.74 -11.31 0.65
C GLY A 18 12.49 -10.48 0.90
N ALA A 19 11.50 -11.04 1.61
CA ALA A 19 10.29 -10.31 1.99
C ALA A 19 10.60 -9.11 2.89
N THR A 20 11.57 -9.24 3.79
CA THR A 20 12.01 -8.13 4.65
C THR A 20 12.61 -7.00 3.84
N VAL A 21 13.50 -7.29 2.90
CA VAL A 21 14.10 -6.28 2.00
C VAL A 21 13.01 -5.63 1.15
N THR A 22 12.15 -6.43 0.53
CA THR A 22 11.03 -5.92 -0.30
C THR A 22 10.12 -5.00 0.52
N ARG A 23 9.82 -5.39 1.77
CA ARG A 23 9.03 -4.60 2.71
C ARG A 23 9.67 -3.24 3.00
N LEU A 24 10.97 -3.22 3.30
CA LEU A 24 11.69 -1.98 3.57
C LEU A 24 11.75 -1.09 2.34
N VAL A 25 12.07 -1.65 1.17
CA VAL A 25 12.09 -0.88 -0.08
C VAL A 25 10.72 -0.27 -0.35
N LEU A 26 9.64 -1.07 -0.30
CA LEU A 26 8.29 -0.57 -0.54
C LEU A 26 7.89 0.49 0.50
N GLY A 27 8.20 0.26 1.78
CA GLY A 27 7.89 1.19 2.85
C GLY A 27 8.60 2.54 2.70
N PHE A 28 9.91 2.54 2.39
CA PHE A 28 10.67 3.77 2.15
C PHE A 28 10.24 4.48 0.86
N THR A 29 9.89 3.73 -0.20
CA THR A 29 9.34 4.32 -1.43
C THR A 29 8.02 5.03 -1.13
N THR A 30 7.09 4.38 -0.41
CA THR A 30 5.81 5.00 -0.04
C THR A 30 6.02 6.22 0.86
N LEU A 31 6.97 6.17 1.80
CA LEU A 31 7.31 7.32 2.64
C LEU A 31 7.85 8.50 1.83
N ALA A 32 8.73 8.22 0.86
CA ALA A 32 9.29 9.26 0.00
C ALA A 32 8.21 9.94 -0.85
N VAL A 33 7.27 9.16 -1.41
CA VAL A 33 6.11 9.69 -2.15
C VAL A 33 5.23 10.53 -1.23
N TRP A 34 4.94 10.05 -0.02
CA TRP A 34 4.15 10.79 0.95
C TRP A 34 4.80 12.14 1.32
N ILE A 35 6.13 12.17 1.55
CA ILE A 35 6.87 13.42 1.82
C ILE A 35 6.78 14.38 0.64
N ASP A 36 6.95 13.87 -0.58
CA ASP A 36 6.84 14.67 -1.81
C ASP A 36 5.44 15.27 -1.94
N ASN A 37 4.40 14.46 -1.75
CA ASN A 37 3.01 14.89 -1.80
C ASN A 37 2.68 15.96 -0.75
N ILE A 38 3.15 15.79 0.51
CA ILE A 38 2.99 16.80 1.56
C ILE A 38 3.73 18.11 1.18
N SER A 39 4.94 18.00 0.64
CA SER A 39 5.74 19.18 0.28
C SER A 39 5.15 20.01 -0.87
N LYS A 40 4.25 19.42 -1.63
CA LYS A 40 3.53 20.02 -2.77
C LYS A 40 2.08 20.38 -2.44
N ASP A 41 1.69 20.27 -1.19
CA ASP A 41 0.31 20.48 -0.73
C ASP A 41 -0.72 19.66 -1.55
N PHE A 42 -0.31 18.45 -2.01
CA PHE A 42 -1.10 17.61 -2.92
C PHE A 42 -2.47 17.24 -2.34
N TYR A 43 -2.56 17.06 -1.03
CA TYR A 43 -3.78 16.58 -0.37
C TYR A 43 -4.77 17.67 0.01
N ASP A 44 -4.51 18.92 -0.33
CA ASP A 44 -5.42 20.02 -0.01
C ASP A 44 -6.70 20.00 -0.88
N GLY A 45 -7.65 20.87 -0.54
CA GLY A 45 -8.93 20.96 -1.22
C GLY A 45 -8.88 21.53 -2.64
N GLU A 46 -7.74 22.02 -3.10
CA GLU A 46 -7.55 22.58 -4.45
C GLU A 46 -6.69 21.66 -5.33
N ASN A 47 -5.53 21.25 -4.84
CA ASN A 47 -4.57 20.47 -5.63
C ASN A 47 -5.04 19.03 -5.84
N PHE A 48 -5.67 18.42 -4.84
CA PHE A 48 -6.15 17.05 -4.94
C PHE A 48 -7.24 16.87 -6.01
N PRO A 49 -8.33 17.65 -6.04
CA PRO A 49 -9.27 17.56 -7.17
C PRO A 49 -8.69 18.08 -8.48
N GLY A 50 -7.83 19.11 -8.44
CA GLY A 50 -7.15 19.65 -9.61
C GLY A 50 -6.30 18.60 -10.34
N PHE A 51 -5.68 17.69 -9.61
CA PHE A 51 -4.96 16.55 -10.19
C PHE A 51 -5.88 15.66 -11.05
N PHE A 52 -7.07 15.31 -10.56
CA PHE A 52 -8.02 14.51 -11.32
C PHE A 52 -8.59 15.25 -12.52
N ASP A 53 -8.88 16.54 -12.37
CA ASP A 53 -9.34 17.37 -13.49
C ASP A 53 -8.26 17.44 -14.58
N PHE A 54 -7.00 17.62 -14.22
CA PHE A 54 -5.88 17.58 -15.16
C PHE A 54 -5.75 16.22 -15.84
N GLN A 55 -5.80 15.12 -15.10
CA GLN A 55 -5.61 13.77 -15.64
C GLN A 55 -6.76 13.33 -16.56
N PHE A 56 -8.01 13.67 -16.23
CA PHE A 56 -9.17 13.11 -16.93
C PHE A 56 -9.87 14.07 -17.86
N ARG A 57 -9.78 15.38 -17.65
CA ARG A 57 -10.59 16.37 -18.33
C ARG A 57 -9.81 17.39 -19.16
N SER A 58 -8.54 17.60 -18.84
CA SER A 58 -7.72 18.53 -19.61
C SER A 58 -7.34 17.94 -20.96
N PRO A 59 -7.34 18.76 -22.05
CA PRO A 59 -6.91 18.30 -23.36
C PRO A 59 -5.45 17.85 -23.39
N GLU A 60 -5.14 16.86 -24.23
CA GLU A 60 -3.75 16.43 -24.46
C GLU A 60 -2.83 17.59 -24.88
N SER A 61 -3.36 18.58 -25.64
CA SER A 61 -2.63 19.79 -26.02
C SER A 61 -2.15 20.64 -24.85
N GLU A 62 -2.75 20.47 -23.67
CA GLU A 62 -2.38 21.12 -22.41
C GLU A 62 -1.57 20.21 -21.52
N GLY A 63 -1.22 19.01 -22.00
CA GLY A 63 -0.47 18.00 -21.24
C GLY A 63 -1.34 17.17 -20.29
N GLY A 64 -2.66 17.37 -20.32
CA GLY A 64 -3.63 16.58 -19.57
C GLY A 64 -4.17 15.39 -20.36
N GLY A 65 -5.17 14.72 -19.83
CA GLY A 65 -5.82 13.58 -20.51
C GLY A 65 -5.07 12.25 -20.40
N ASN A 66 -4.03 12.18 -19.57
CA ASN A 66 -3.18 11.01 -19.39
C ASN A 66 -3.70 10.05 -18.32
N GLY A 67 -4.88 10.28 -17.81
CA GLY A 67 -5.52 9.44 -16.81
C GLY A 67 -6.24 8.24 -17.41
N SER A 68 -7.01 7.56 -16.57
CA SER A 68 -7.69 6.33 -16.95
C SER A 68 -8.62 6.50 -18.16
N THR A 69 -8.48 5.59 -19.11
CA THR A 69 -9.45 5.42 -20.21
C THR A 69 -10.73 4.71 -19.74
N LEU A 70 -10.80 4.27 -18.49
CA LEU A 70 -11.93 3.57 -17.91
C LEU A 70 -12.96 4.58 -17.38
N THR A 71 -14.01 4.85 -18.13
CA THR A 71 -15.05 5.85 -17.77
C THR A 71 -15.69 5.57 -16.42
N PHE A 72 -15.87 4.28 -16.04
CA PHE A 72 -16.41 3.93 -14.73
C PHE A 72 -15.53 4.38 -13.54
N VAL A 73 -14.20 4.50 -13.76
CA VAL A 73 -13.29 5.02 -12.72
C VAL A 73 -13.55 6.50 -12.49
N GLN A 74 -13.73 7.26 -13.58
CA GLN A 74 -14.09 8.68 -13.51
C GLN A 74 -15.46 8.85 -12.82
N ASP A 75 -16.45 8.05 -13.18
CA ASP A 75 -17.78 8.08 -12.58
C ASP A 75 -17.72 7.80 -11.05
N ILE A 76 -16.91 6.84 -10.64
CA ILE A 76 -16.70 6.54 -9.21
C ILE A 76 -16.02 7.71 -8.49
N LEU A 77 -14.98 8.29 -9.07
CA LEU A 77 -14.27 9.42 -8.48
C LEU A 77 -15.20 10.63 -8.33
N ASP A 78 -15.98 10.94 -9.36
CA ASP A 78 -16.95 12.03 -9.35
C ASP A 78 -18.07 11.81 -8.33
N ALA A 79 -18.56 10.59 -8.20
CA ALA A 79 -19.63 10.25 -7.28
C ALA A 79 -19.18 10.13 -5.81
N THR A 80 -17.87 10.02 -5.54
CA THR A 80 -17.34 9.76 -4.21
C THR A 80 -16.27 10.78 -3.79
N ILE A 81 -15.05 10.60 -4.26
CA ILE A 81 -13.86 11.32 -3.79
C ILE A 81 -13.97 12.82 -4.07
N LEU A 82 -14.43 13.18 -5.26
CA LEU A 82 -14.54 14.58 -5.68
C LEU A 82 -15.77 15.31 -5.10
N GLN A 83 -16.65 14.61 -4.39
CA GLN A 83 -17.73 15.26 -3.63
C GLN A 83 -17.24 15.88 -2.31
N ALA A 84 -16.14 15.36 -1.75
CA ALA A 84 -15.55 15.85 -0.52
C ALA A 84 -14.00 15.74 -0.58
N PRO A 85 -13.33 16.46 -1.50
CA PRO A 85 -11.92 16.26 -1.82
C PRO A 85 -11.00 16.49 -0.63
N GLU A 86 -11.27 17.50 0.20
CA GLU A 86 -10.48 17.77 1.39
C GLU A 86 -10.52 16.59 2.39
N PHE A 87 -11.70 16.02 2.62
CA PHE A 87 -11.86 14.86 3.48
C PHE A 87 -11.11 13.63 2.96
N PHE A 88 -11.23 13.34 1.67
CA PHE A 88 -10.53 12.21 1.06
C PHE A 88 -9.02 12.44 0.94
N GLY A 89 -8.57 13.68 0.72
CA GLY A 89 -7.16 14.05 0.77
C GLY A 89 -6.54 13.73 2.13
N TRP A 90 -7.21 14.08 3.22
CA TRP A 90 -6.77 13.72 4.58
C TRP A 90 -6.74 12.19 4.80
N ILE A 91 -7.77 11.47 4.35
CA ILE A 91 -7.78 9.99 4.42
C ILE A 91 -6.57 9.43 3.69
N LEU A 92 -6.30 9.90 2.47
CA LEU A 92 -5.21 9.42 1.64
C LEU A 92 -3.85 9.68 2.31
N THR A 93 -3.66 10.88 2.88
CA THR A 93 -2.49 11.25 3.67
C THR A 93 -2.21 10.21 4.77
N PHE A 94 -3.22 9.85 5.56
CA PHE A 94 -3.05 8.89 6.65
C PHE A 94 -2.87 7.46 6.15
N VAL A 95 -3.51 7.09 5.05
CA VAL A 95 -3.36 5.76 4.44
C VAL A 95 -1.93 5.57 3.93
N GLU A 96 -1.38 6.52 3.18
CA GLU A 96 -0.01 6.43 2.67
C GLU A 96 1.01 6.39 3.81
N LEU A 97 0.88 7.29 4.79
CA LEU A 97 1.77 7.29 5.96
C LEU A 97 1.63 5.97 6.76
N GLY A 98 0.41 5.50 6.96
CA GLY A 98 0.14 4.24 7.67
C GLY A 98 0.77 3.03 6.97
N ILE A 99 0.66 2.94 5.65
CA ILE A 99 1.33 1.91 4.84
C ILE A 99 2.85 2.02 5.02
N ALA A 100 3.42 3.21 4.84
CA ALA A 100 4.85 3.43 4.96
C ALA A 100 5.38 2.99 6.32
N LEU A 101 4.79 3.47 7.41
CA LEU A 101 5.23 3.15 8.78
C LEU A 101 5.02 1.66 9.10
N SER A 102 3.89 1.08 8.71
CA SER A 102 3.63 -0.35 8.87
C SER A 102 4.72 -1.20 8.22
N LEU A 103 5.07 -0.87 6.98
CA LEU A 103 6.08 -1.60 6.23
C LEU A 103 7.50 -1.34 6.73
N ILE A 104 7.88 -0.11 7.08
CA ILE A 104 9.22 0.20 7.58
C ILE A 104 9.48 -0.51 8.92
N PHE A 105 8.59 -0.36 9.88
CA PHE A 105 8.78 -0.93 11.21
C PHE A 105 8.37 -2.40 11.31
N GLY A 106 7.69 -2.93 10.30
CA GLY A 106 7.16 -4.30 10.34
C GLY A 106 6.13 -4.48 11.45
N ILE A 107 5.26 -3.49 11.63
CA ILE A 107 4.17 -3.52 12.60
C ILE A 107 2.83 -3.64 11.87
N PHE A 108 2.02 -4.62 12.24
CA PHE A 108 0.78 -4.94 11.53
C PHE A 108 1.01 -5.12 10.02
N THR A 109 2.13 -5.75 9.65
CA THR A 109 2.64 -5.79 8.27
C THR A 109 1.63 -6.37 7.30
N ARG A 110 0.85 -7.35 7.70
CA ARG A 110 -0.17 -7.94 6.83
C ARG A 110 -1.33 -6.97 6.55
N ALA A 111 -1.79 -6.26 7.57
CA ALA A 111 -2.80 -5.22 7.40
C ALA A 111 -2.28 -4.07 6.53
N GLY A 112 -1.04 -3.62 6.77
CA GLY A 112 -0.36 -2.64 5.93
C GLY A 112 -0.19 -3.11 4.48
N SER A 113 0.12 -4.39 4.25
CA SER A 113 0.21 -4.95 2.89
C SER A 113 -1.16 -5.01 2.20
N ILE A 114 -2.24 -5.33 2.91
CA ILE A 114 -3.61 -5.28 2.36
C ILE A 114 -3.98 -3.85 1.96
N ALA A 115 -3.67 -2.87 2.83
CA ALA A 115 -3.89 -1.47 2.50
C ALA A 115 -3.07 -1.03 1.27
N ALA A 116 -1.79 -1.45 1.18
CA ALA A 116 -0.94 -1.19 0.02
C ALA A 116 -1.48 -1.83 -1.26
N ILE A 117 -1.99 -3.07 -1.19
CA ILE A 117 -2.62 -3.74 -2.33
C ILE A 117 -3.81 -2.93 -2.82
N GLY A 118 -4.73 -2.53 -1.94
CA GLY A 118 -5.89 -1.70 -2.30
C GLY A 118 -5.47 -0.35 -2.90
N PHE A 119 -4.49 0.30 -2.28
CA PHE A 119 -3.93 1.57 -2.74
C PHE A 119 -3.32 1.48 -4.15
N PHE A 120 -2.46 0.49 -4.41
CA PHE A 120 -1.84 0.32 -5.72
C PHE A 120 -2.82 -0.16 -6.80
N ILE A 121 -3.87 -0.90 -6.44
CA ILE A 121 -4.98 -1.18 -7.36
C ILE A 121 -5.69 0.12 -7.73
N GLY A 122 -5.97 0.99 -6.77
CA GLY A 122 -6.56 2.31 -7.02
C GLY A 122 -5.72 3.13 -8.00
N LEU A 123 -4.41 3.25 -7.75
CA LEU A 123 -3.49 3.96 -8.65
C LEU A 123 -3.42 3.31 -10.04
N PHE A 124 -3.34 1.98 -10.10
CA PHE A 124 -3.39 1.25 -11.37
C PHE A 124 -4.63 1.60 -12.20
N LEU A 125 -5.80 1.66 -11.55
CA LEU A 125 -7.05 2.01 -12.24
C LEU A 125 -7.09 3.49 -12.67
N VAL A 126 -6.57 4.40 -11.84
CA VAL A 126 -6.51 5.84 -12.15
C VAL A 126 -5.61 6.13 -13.34
N TYR A 127 -4.52 5.40 -13.50
CA TYR A 127 -3.56 5.60 -14.61
C TYR A 127 -3.74 4.63 -15.76
N PHE A 128 -4.78 3.78 -15.74
CA PHE A 128 -4.96 2.76 -16.77
C PHE A 128 -5.21 3.36 -18.16
N GLY A 129 -4.30 3.05 -19.10
CA GLY A 129 -4.39 3.52 -20.48
C GLY A 129 -3.86 4.94 -20.70
N GLY A 130 -3.35 5.61 -19.64
CA GLY A 130 -2.63 6.87 -19.74
C GLY A 130 -1.17 6.71 -20.19
N GLU A 131 -0.43 7.81 -20.24
CA GLU A 131 0.98 7.82 -20.62
C GLU A 131 1.91 7.31 -19.50
N GLU A 132 1.42 7.25 -18.26
CA GLU A 132 2.18 6.73 -17.13
C GLU A 132 2.56 5.27 -17.35
N TRP A 133 3.78 4.92 -16.95
CA TRP A 133 4.25 3.55 -17.05
C TRP A 133 3.54 2.63 -16.04
N ILE A 134 2.39 2.14 -16.43
CA ILE A 134 1.44 1.37 -15.62
C ILE A 134 2.07 0.14 -14.94
N TRP A 135 3.12 -0.43 -15.53
CA TRP A 135 3.87 -1.55 -14.98
C TRP A 135 4.50 -1.25 -13.62
N THR A 136 4.74 0.03 -13.31
CA THR A 136 5.18 0.46 -11.97
C THR A 136 4.19 -0.01 -10.91
N TYR A 137 2.91 0.23 -11.13
CA TYR A 137 1.86 -0.17 -10.16
C TYR A 137 1.70 -1.68 -10.08
N VAL A 138 1.88 -2.40 -11.19
CA VAL A 138 1.89 -3.88 -11.20
C VAL A 138 3.05 -4.42 -10.37
N LEU A 139 4.24 -3.84 -10.47
CA LEU A 139 5.40 -4.24 -9.67
C LEU A 139 5.21 -3.94 -8.17
N LEU A 140 4.70 -2.76 -7.83
CA LEU A 140 4.40 -2.37 -6.45
C LEU A 140 3.31 -3.26 -5.84
N LEU A 141 2.27 -3.57 -6.61
CA LEU A 141 1.22 -4.52 -6.23
C LEU A 141 1.80 -5.92 -5.98
N GLY A 142 2.64 -6.41 -6.90
CA GLY A 142 3.33 -7.69 -6.74
C GLY A 142 4.20 -7.75 -5.49
N ALA A 143 4.93 -6.67 -5.20
CA ALA A 143 5.72 -6.54 -3.99
C ALA A 143 4.84 -6.58 -2.71
N ALA A 144 3.73 -5.84 -2.69
CA ALA A 144 2.80 -5.85 -1.56
C ALA A 144 2.17 -7.23 -1.32
N VAL A 145 1.78 -7.93 -2.40
CA VAL A 145 1.28 -9.31 -2.34
C VAL A 145 2.36 -10.26 -1.81
N ALA A 146 3.60 -10.16 -2.27
CA ALA A 146 4.70 -10.99 -1.80
C ALA A 146 4.96 -10.80 -0.30
N ILE A 147 4.96 -9.55 0.20
CA ILE A 147 5.11 -9.23 1.63
C ILE A 147 3.97 -9.85 2.43
N PHE A 148 2.73 -9.76 1.94
CA PHE A 148 1.57 -10.34 2.59
C PHE A 148 1.66 -11.87 2.71
N LEU A 149 2.02 -12.55 1.63
CA LEU A 149 2.09 -14.01 1.57
C LEU A 149 3.24 -14.58 2.41
N ASP A 150 4.39 -13.92 2.42
CA ASP A 150 5.61 -14.41 3.08
C ASP A 150 5.78 -13.88 4.52
N TRP A 151 4.74 -13.27 5.09
CA TRP A 151 4.79 -12.75 6.46
C TRP A 151 5.98 -11.82 6.72
N GLY A 152 6.18 -10.83 5.84
CA GLY A 152 7.36 -9.97 5.83
C GLY A 152 7.71 -9.25 7.15
N GLY A 153 6.76 -9.09 8.07
CA GLY A 153 6.98 -8.52 9.40
C GLY A 153 7.55 -9.48 10.45
N ARG A 154 7.57 -10.80 10.17
CA ARG A 154 8.03 -11.84 11.11
C ARG A 154 9.55 -11.97 11.18
N LEU A 155 10.28 -11.35 10.28
CA LEU A 155 11.74 -11.26 10.34
C LEU A 155 12.13 -9.78 10.39
N LEU A 156 12.90 -9.38 11.41
CA LEU A 156 13.35 -8.00 11.63
C LEU A 156 12.21 -6.95 11.65
N GLY A 157 11.03 -7.33 12.17
CA GLY A 157 9.89 -6.44 12.36
C GLY A 157 9.29 -6.56 13.74
N VAL A 158 8.47 -5.57 14.13
CA VAL A 158 7.75 -5.54 15.42
C VAL A 158 6.79 -6.72 15.53
N ASP A 159 6.20 -7.18 14.41
CA ASP A 159 5.30 -8.34 14.38
C ASP A 159 5.95 -9.62 14.92
N GLN A 160 7.28 -9.74 14.83
CA GLN A 160 8.01 -10.85 15.43
C GLN A 160 7.85 -10.87 16.97
N PHE A 161 7.90 -9.70 17.60
CA PHE A 161 7.75 -9.57 19.05
C PHE A 161 6.29 -9.75 19.45
N ILE A 162 5.37 -9.17 18.72
CA ILE A 162 3.92 -9.32 18.97
C ILE A 162 3.55 -10.80 18.91
N ALA A 163 4.01 -11.53 17.90
CA ALA A 163 3.73 -12.95 17.75
C ALA A 163 4.32 -13.82 18.87
N LYS A 164 5.49 -13.46 19.41
CA LYS A 164 6.07 -14.16 20.56
C LYS A 164 5.26 -13.98 21.85
N VAL A 165 4.63 -12.80 22.01
CA VAL A 165 3.88 -12.47 23.24
C VAL A 165 2.41 -12.88 23.14
N LYS A 166 1.78 -12.63 21.99
CA LYS A 166 0.33 -12.81 21.80
C LYS A 166 -0.06 -14.05 20.99
N GLY A 167 0.93 -14.75 20.41
CA GLY A 167 0.68 -15.85 19.48
C GLY A 167 0.29 -15.35 18.07
N GLU A 168 -0.38 -16.21 17.32
CA GLU A 168 -0.85 -15.88 15.95
C GLU A 168 -1.99 -14.86 15.99
N SER A 169 -2.01 -13.97 15.01
CA SER A 169 -3.08 -12.98 14.91
C SER A 169 -4.42 -13.64 14.54
N PRO A 170 -5.56 -13.07 14.95
CA PRO A 170 -6.86 -13.55 14.50
C PRO A 170 -6.91 -13.63 12.98
N PHE A 171 -7.27 -14.81 12.46
CA PHE A 171 -7.30 -15.13 11.02
C PHE A 171 -5.96 -14.90 10.28
N GLY A 172 -4.86 -14.64 10.99
CA GLY A 172 -3.56 -14.35 10.38
C GLY A 172 -3.56 -13.09 9.49
N LEU A 173 -4.41 -12.10 9.76
CA LEU A 173 -4.59 -10.93 8.87
C LEU A 173 -3.86 -9.67 9.35
N ILE A 174 -3.40 -9.62 10.57
CA ILE A 174 -2.85 -8.38 11.15
C ILE A 174 -1.33 -8.43 11.21
N TRP A 175 -0.75 -9.45 11.88
CA TRP A 175 0.69 -9.65 12.04
C TRP A 175 1.13 -11.07 11.76
#